data_b1dc73a24826672fd3e4eeceea8557ec
#
_entry.id   b1dc73a24826672fd3e4eeceea8557ec
#
_cell.length_a   1.000
_cell.length_b   1.000
_cell.length_c   1.000
_cell.angle_alpha   90.00
_cell.angle_beta   90.00
_cell.angle_gamma   90.00
#
_symmetry.space_group_name_H-M   'P 1'
#
loop_
_entity.id
_entity.type
_entity.pdbx_description
1 polymer ?
#
loop_
_entity_poly.entity_id
_entity_poly.type
_entity_poly.pdbx_seq_one_letter_code
_entity_poly.pdbx_strand_id
1 'polypeptide(L)'
;MIFNRLLALLIPLAISPLVPAEDQPEAAEDDKPKAGHSHQGEAFNQGPRHSALPIDGTGNISFPIRCSWEEGQQFFNQGIGQLHGFWYYEAERTFRQIASKDPDCAMAYWGMAMANWENEKRAKAFI
;
A
#
# COMPACT_ATOMS: atom_id res chain seq x y z
N MET A 1 20.07 -31.94 -65.08
CA MET A 1 20.27 -30.48 -64.87
C MET A 1 19.10 -29.96 -64.05
N ILE A 2 19.29 -29.86 -62.80
CA ILE A 2 18.27 -29.37 -61.89
C ILE A 2 18.84 -28.08 -61.24
N PHE A 3 18.30 -26.92 -61.63
CA PHE A 3 18.67 -25.63 -61.08
C PHE A 3 17.94 -25.42 -59.78
N ASN A 4 18.66 -25.45 -58.68
CA ASN A 4 18.16 -25.12 -57.36
C ASN A 4 18.22 -23.61 -57.19
N ARG A 5 17.09 -22.93 -57.22
CA ARG A 5 16.95 -21.48 -56.94
C ARG A 5 16.77 -21.31 -55.44
N LEU A 6 17.84 -20.91 -54.78
CA LEU A 6 17.83 -20.44 -53.38
C LEU A 6 17.14 -19.07 -53.34
N LEU A 7 15.93 -19.01 -52.80
CA LEU A 7 15.21 -17.75 -52.56
C LEU A 7 15.66 -17.18 -51.21
N ALA A 8 16.53 -16.21 -51.27
CA ALA A 8 16.96 -15.49 -50.07
C ALA A 8 15.83 -14.55 -49.61
N LEU A 9 15.24 -14.90 -48.45
CA LEU A 9 14.23 -14.08 -47.80
C LEU A 9 14.95 -12.90 -47.05
N LEU A 10 14.97 -11.71 -47.62
CA LEU A 10 15.41 -10.51 -46.96
C LEU A 10 14.32 -10.05 -46.00
N ILE A 11 14.54 -10.25 -44.71
CA ILE A 11 13.70 -9.67 -43.66
C ILE A 11 14.15 -8.22 -43.45
N PRO A 12 13.32 -7.20 -43.67
CA PRO A 12 13.67 -5.83 -43.35
C PRO A 12 13.76 -5.66 -41.82
N LEU A 13 14.93 -5.31 -41.34
CA LEU A 13 15.15 -4.90 -39.96
C LEU A 13 14.46 -3.54 -39.75
N ALA A 14 13.30 -3.56 -39.16
CA ALA A 14 12.59 -2.31 -38.78
C ALA A 14 13.36 -1.68 -37.62
N ILE A 15 14.10 -0.62 -37.94
CA ILE A 15 14.69 0.27 -36.94
C ILE A 15 13.55 1.11 -36.36
N SER A 16 13.07 0.73 -35.17
CA SER A 16 12.14 1.58 -34.41
C SER A 16 12.85 2.89 -34.05
N PRO A 17 12.26 4.05 -34.32
CA PRO A 17 12.84 5.30 -33.86
C PRO A 17 12.89 5.30 -32.33
N LEU A 18 14.06 5.60 -31.77
CA LEU A 18 14.26 5.85 -30.36
C LEU A 18 13.42 7.08 -30.01
N VAL A 19 12.28 6.88 -29.34
CA VAL A 19 11.49 7.98 -28.77
C VAL A 19 12.36 8.57 -27.67
N PRO A 20 12.69 9.87 -27.70
CA PRO A 20 13.36 10.51 -26.58
C PRO A 20 12.49 10.31 -25.34
N ALA A 21 13.13 9.92 -24.22
CA ALA A 21 12.44 9.96 -22.94
C ALA A 21 11.97 11.42 -22.75
N GLU A 22 10.66 11.63 -22.82
CA GLU A 22 10.10 12.90 -22.42
C GLU A 22 10.51 13.13 -20.98
N ASP A 23 11.17 14.25 -20.73
CA ASP A 23 11.50 14.72 -19.39
C ASP A 23 10.20 14.66 -18.57
N GLN A 24 10.13 13.71 -17.66
CA GLN A 24 9.07 13.72 -16.66
C GLN A 24 9.23 15.05 -15.93
N PRO A 25 8.17 15.86 -15.82
CA PRO A 25 8.28 17.11 -15.09
C PRO A 25 8.81 16.78 -13.70
N GLU A 26 9.96 17.36 -13.35
CA GLU A 26 10.48 17.36 -11.98
C GLU A 26 9.31 17.75 -11.08
N ALA A 27 8.94 16.87 -10.15
CA ALA A 27 7.85 17.14 -9.21
C ALA A 27 8.11 18.51 -8.58
N ALA A 28 7.21 19.45 -8.85
CA ALA A 28 7.34 20.81 -8.41
C ALA A 28 7.57 20.84 -6.88
N GLU A 29 8.36 21.79 -6.40
CA GLU A 29 8.69 21.96 -4.98
C GLU A 29 7.44 22.08 -4.07
N ASP A 30 6.25 22.22 -4.67
CA ASP A 30 4.95 22.28 -4.01
C ASP A 30 4.36 20.90 -3.64
N ASP A 31 5.03 19.79 -4.04
CA ASP A 31 4.59 18.43 -3.76
C ASP A 31 5.09 17.89 -2.40
N LYS A 32 5.78 18.73 -1.64
CA LYS A 32 6.17 18.37 -0.26
C LYS A 32 4.93 18.41 0.65
N PRO A 33 4.64 17.33 1.38
CA PRO A 33 3.50 17.35 2.30
C PRO A 33 3.57 18.52 3.26
N LYS A 34 2.48 19.27 3.37
CA LYS A 34 2.37 20.36 4.35
C LYS A 34 2.52 19.80 5.76
N ALA A 35 2.98 20.61 6.69
CA ALA A 35 3.10 20.20 8.09
C ALA A 35 1.81 19.55 8.59
N GLY A 36 1.91 18.33 9.16
CA GLY A 36 0.78 17.52 9.60
C GLY A 36 0.12 16.65 8.51
N HIS A 37 0.62 16.66 7.27
CA HIS A 37 0.19 15.78 6.21
C HIS A 37 1.14 14.58 6.06
N SER A 38 0.64 13.48 5.48
CA SER A 38 1.39 12.25 5.30
C SER A 38 2.17 12.25 3.99
N HIS A 39 3.41 11.74 4.01
CA HIS A 39 4.16 11.38 2.80
C HIS A 39 3.63 10.10 2.12
N GLN A 40 2.74 9.36 2.76
CA GLN A 40 2.18 8.09 2.27
C GLN A 40 0.86 8.28 1.53
N GLY A 41 0.54 9.51 1.11
CA GLY A 41 -0.66 9.81 0.33
C GLY A 41 -1.84 10.33 1.15
N GLU A 42 -2.88 10.74 0.43
CA GLU A 42 -4.00 11.49 1.00
C GLU A 42 -4.88 10.69 1.94
N ALA A 43 -4.99 9.37 1.74
CA ALA A 43 -5.75 8.49 2.63
C ALA A 43 -5.25 8.56 4.07
N PHE A 44 -3.95 8.79 4.27
CA PHE A 44 -3.36 8.96 5.60
C PHE A 44 -3.63 10.33 6.23
N ASN A 45 -4.02 11.32 5.45
CA ASN A 45 -4.39 12.65 5.94
C ASN A 45 -5.80 12.70 6.54
N GLN A 46 -6.60 11.67 6.30
CA GLN A 46 -7.95 11.49 6.83
C GLN A 46 -7.95 10.41 7.92
N GLY A 47 -9.02 10.36 8.71
CA GLY A 47 -9.18 9.35 9.75
C GLY A 47 -8.33 9.58 11.00
N PRO A 48 -8.13 8.54 11.83
CA PRO A 48 -7.46 8.66 13.12
C PRO A 48 -5.96 8.94 12.97
N ARG A 49 -5.46 9.97 13.66
CA ARG A 49 -4.04 10.38 13.62
C ARG A 49 -3.30 10.21 14.95
N HIS A 50 -4.03 10.00 16.04
CA HIS A 50 -3.42 9.78 17.34
C HIS A 50 -2.97 8.33 17.46
N SER A 51 -1.95 8.08 18.27
CA SER A 51 -1.47 6.75 18.59
C SER A 51 -2.58 5.85 19.14
N ALA A 52 -2.54 4.57 18.78
CA ALA A 52 -3.35 3.57 19.43
C ALA A 52 -2.72 3.19 20.78
N LEU A 53 -3.56 2.78 21.70
CA LEU A 53 -3.15 2.19 22.96
C LEU A 53 -3.61 0.74 23.02
N PRO A 54 -2.89 -0.13 23.73
CA PRO A 54 -3.40 -1.47 24.05
C PRO A 54 -4.69 -1.36 24.84
N ILE A 55 -5.71 -2.08 24.42
CA ILE A 55 -7.00 -2.16 25.11
C ILE A 55 -7.41 -3.62 25.30
N ASP A 56 -8.05 -3.89 26.41
CA ASP A 56 -8.62 -5.20 26.69
C ASP A 56 -10.03 -5.34 26.09
N GLY A 57 -10.50 -6.59 25.98
CA GLY A 57 -11.88 -6.86 25.56
C GLY A 57 -12.11 -6.89 24.05
N THR A 58 -11.08 -6.84 23.24
CA THR A 58 -11.21 -6.97 21.76
C THR A 58 -11.31 -8.42 21.29
N GLY A 59 -11.42 -9.37 22.20
CA GLY A 59 -11.53 -10.80 21.92
C GLY A 59 -10.18 -11.52 21.98
N ASN A 60 -10.25 -12.85 21.95
CA ASN A 60 -9.06 -13.70 21.91
C ASN A 60 -8.73 -14.05 20.47
N ILE A 61 -8.10 -13.12 19.78
CA ILE A 61 -7.72 -13.24 18.38
C ILE A 61 -6.30 -13.76 18.26
N SER A 62 -6.09 -14.71 17.36
CA SER A 62 -4.76 -15.18 16.96
C SER A 62 -4.67 -15.23 15.45
N PHE A 63 -4.14 -14.16 14.86
CA PHE A 63 -3.90 -14.05 13.44
C PHE A 63 -2.42 -13.72 13.21
N PRO A 64 -1.56 -14.72 12.93
CA PRO A 64 -0.13 -14.51 12.79
C PRO A 64 0.22 -13.59 11.63
N ILE A 65 1.11 -12.63 11.87
CA ILE A 65 1.64 -11.72 10.85
C ILE A 65 3.17 -11.68 10.89
N ARG A 66 3.77 -11.13 9.82
CA ARG A 66 5.16 -10.70 9.84
C ARG A 66 5.20 -9.21 10.12
N CYS A 67 5.85 -8.84 11.21
CA CYS A 67 6.04 -7.47 11.61
C CYS A 67 7.38 -7.39 12.37
N SER A 68 8.19 -6.39 12.09
CA SER A 68 9.47 -6.17 12.75
C SER A 68 9.30 -5.47 14.10
N TRP A 69 8.18 -4.80 14.32
CA TRP A 69 7.86 -4.21 15.62
C TRP A 69 7.38 -5.29 16.60
N GLU A 70 8.02 -5.37 17.76
CA GLU A 70 7.78 -6.42 18.76
C GLU A 70 6.31 -6.50 19.17
N GLU A 71 5.66 -5.36 19.40
CA GLU A 71 4.25 -5.30 19.82
C GLU A 71 3.27 -5.42 18.63
N GLY A 72 3.79 -5.44 17.40
CA GLY A 72 2.99 -5.44 16.17
C GLY A 72 1.95 -6.55 16.11
N GLN A 73 2.29 -7.75 16.59
CA GLN A 73 1.37 -8.88 16.65
C GLN A 73 0.19 -8.63 17.61
N GLN A 74 0.46 -8.05 18.78
CA GLN A 74 -0.58 -7.72 19.76
C GLN A 74 -1.53 -6.67 19.20
N PHE A 75 -0.99 -5.59 18.64
CA PHE A 75 -1.80 -4.53 18.01
C PHE A 75 -2.58 -5.06 16.83
N PHE A 76 -2.01 -5.96 16.03
CA PHE A 76 -2.73 -6.55 14.91
C PHE A 76 -3.94 -7.37 15.36
N ASN A 77 -3.76 -8.23 16.36
CA ASN A 77 -4.86 -8.99 16.95
C ASN A 77 -5.96 -8.08 17.52
N GLN A 78 -5.57 -6.98 18.19
CA GLN A 78 -6.50 -5.96 18.67
C GLN A 78 -7.28 -5.33 17.51
N GLY A 79 -6.61 -4.92 16.44
CA GLY A 79 -7.23 -4.34 15.25
C GLY A 79 -8.24 -5.29 14.59
N ILE A 80 -7.92 -6.58 14.51
CA ILE A 80 -8.86 -7.61 14.02
C ILE A 80 -10.08 -7.69 14.93
N GLY A 81 -9.89 -7.72 16.25
CA GLY A 81 -11.01 -7.73 17.20
C GLY A 81 -11.89 -6.50 17.07
N GLN A 82 -11.29 -5.33 16.86
CA GLN A 82 -12.03 -4.08 16.63
C GLN A 82 -12.81 -4.11 15.31
N LEU A 83 -12.26 -4.68 14.22
CA LEU A 83 -12.99 -4.89 12.96
C LEU A 83 -14.23 -5.76 13.18
N HIS A 84 -14.10 -6.87 13.87
CA HIS A 84 -15.23 -7.76 14.20
C HIS A 84 -16.24 -7.12 15.17
N GLY A 85 -15.79 -6.18 16.00
CA GLY A 85 -16.62 -5.36 16.87
C GLY A 85 -17.26 -4.15 16.19
N PHE A 86 -17.07 -3.99 14.88
CA PHE A 86 -17.54 -2.82 14.09
C PHE A 86 -16.92 -1.48 14.53
N TRP A 87 -15.79 -1.50 15.20
CA TRP A 87 -15.05 -0.32 15.64
C TRP A 87 -14.02 0.11 14.58
N TYR A 88 -14.52 0.34 13.37
CA TYR A 88 -13.67 0.57 12.19
C TYR A 88 -12.69 1.73 12.35
N TYR A 89 -13.11 2.83 12.99
CA TYR A 89 -12.25 3.99 13.22
C TYR A 89 -11.08 3.65 14.17
N GLU A 90 -11.34 2.91 15.23
CA GLU A 90 -10.30 2.46 16.16
C GLU A 90 -9.44 1.33 15.58
N ALA A 91 -10.02 0.47 14.76
CA ALA A 91 -9.28 -0.54 14.01
C ALA A 91 -8.26 0.12 13.08
N GLU A 92 -8.68 1.13 12.31
CA GLU A 92 -7.76 1.89 11.47
C GLU A 92 -6.67 2.56 12.29
N ARG A 93 -6.98 3.17 13.45
CA ARG A 93 -6.00 3.75 14.36
C ARG A 93 -4.95 2.72 14.78
N THR A 94 -5.40 1.52 15.11
CA THR A 94 -4.54 0.42 15.58
C THR A 94 -3.61 -0.05 14.45
N PHE A 95 -4.12 -0.23 13.23
CA PHE A 95 -3.28 -0.61 12.09
C PHE A 95 -2.31 0.50 11.66
N ARG A 96 -2.70 1.76 11.75
CA ARG A 96 -1.81 2.92 11.52
C ARG A 96 -0.65 2.93 12.52
N GLN A 97 -0.89 2.56 13.77
CA GLN A 97 0.17 2.45 14.77
C GLN A 97 1.22 1.43 14.33
N ILE A 98 0.80 0.28 13.80
CA ILE A 98 1.72 -0.74 13.27
C ILE A 98 2.52 -0.16 12.09
N ALA A 99 1.84 0.42 11.10
CA ALA A 99 2.51 0.99 9.93
C ALA A 99 3.48 2.12 10.28
N SER A 100 3.23 2.88 11.35
CA SER A 100 4.14 3.94 11.82
C SER A 100 5.41 3.39 12.48
N LYS A 101 5.35 2.19 13.05
CA LYS A 101 6.48 1.50 13.71
C LYS A 101 7.23 0.56 12.77
N ASP A 102 6.52 -0.04 11.85
CA ASP A 102 7.03 -0.93 10.81
C ASP A 102 6.34 -0.62 9.47
N PRO A 103 6.88 0.32 8.69
CA PRO A 103 6.34 0.69 7.39
C PRO A 103 6.30 -0.46 6.38
N ASP A 104 7.10 -1.51 6.58
CA ASP A 104 7.15 -2.68 5.70
C ASP A 104 6.15 -3.78 6.10
N CYS A 105 5.38 -3.56 7.16
CA CYS A 105 4.35 -4.49 7.58
C CYS A 105 3.11 -4.40 6.66
N ALA A 106 3.10 -5.16 5.57
CA ALA A 106 2.00 -5.17 4.58
C ALA A 106 0.63 -5.43 5.21
N MET A 107 0.56 -6.23 6.28
CA MET A 107 -0.70 -6.54 6.97
C MET A 107 -1.29 -5.33 7.71
N ALA A 108 -0.48 -4.33 8.06
CA ALA A 108 -0.99 -3.08 8.62
C ALA A 108 -1.80 -2.31 7.58
N TYR A 109 -1.32 -2.23 6.35
CA TYR A 109 -2.02 -1.57 5.23
C TYR A 109 -3.29 -2.34 4.84
N TRP A 110 -3.21 -3.67 4.77
CA TRP A 110 -4.39 -4.50 4.60
C TRP A 110 -5.45 -4.20 5.68
N GLY A 111 -5.06 -4.11 6.94
CA GLY A 111 -5.96 -3.81 8.05
C GLY A 111 -6.62 -2.43 7.91
N MET A 112 -5.86 -1.41 7.49
CA MET A 112 -6.41 -0.08 7.19
C MET A 112 -7.41 -0.11 6.05
N ALA A 113 -7.12 -0.87 4.98
CA ALA A 113 -8.06 -1.06 3.87
C ALA A 113 -9.35 -1.74 4.34
N MET A 114 -9.23 -2.79 5.15
CA MET A 114 -10.39 -3.50 5.71
C MET A 114 -11.23 -2.62 6.63
N ALA A 115 -10.61 -1.73 7.40
CA ALA A 115 -11.33 -0.77 8.23
C ALA A 115 -12.11 0.28 7.40
N ASN A 116 -11.84 0.36 6.10
CA ASN A 116 -12.49 1.28 5.17
C ASN A 116 -13.25 0.56 4.03
N TRP A 117 -13.70 -0.67 4.24
CA TRP A 117 -14.33 -1.49 3.21
C TRP A 117 -15.56 -0.84 2.54
N GLU A 118 -16.32 -0.01 3.27
CA GLU A 118 -17.45 0.76 2.73
C GLU A 118 -17.01 2.02 1.94
N ASN A 119 -15.75 2.43 2.06
CA ASN A 119 -15.15 3.52 1.30
C ASN A 119 -14.07 2.97 0.36
N GLU A 120 -14.51 2.40 -0.75
CA GLU A 120 -13.64 1.71 -1.71
C GLU A 120 -12.48 2.60 -2.20
N LYS A 121 -12.73 3.88 -2.45
CA LYS A 121 -11.68 4.82 -2.90
C LYS A 121 -10.58 4.94 -1.85
N ARG A 122 -10.97 5.08 -0.59
CA ARG A 122 -10.01 5.21 0.51
C ARG A 122 -9.33 3.89 0.83
N ALA A 123 -10.07 2.78 0.82
CA ALA A 123 -9.50 1.45 1.03
C ALA A 123 -8.40 1.12 0.01
N LYS A 124 -8.64 1.40 -1.28
CA LYS A 124 -7.64 1.22 -2.35
C LYS A 124 -6.42 2.12 -2.21
N ALA A 125 -6.53 3.26 -1.56
CA ALA A 125 -5.41 4.17 -1.37
C ALA A 125 -4.44 3.74 -0.26
N PHE A 126 -4.75 2.68 0.49
CA PHE A 126 -3.85 2.09 1.48
C PHE A 126 -3.02 0.92 0.93
N ILE A 127 -3.38 0.37 -0.22
CA ILE A 127 -2.73 -0.79 -0.87
C ILE A 127 -2.29 -0.48 -2.28
#